data_b1feed048c40f3ffbabfaf7c1c7dc0d8
#
_entry.id   b1feed048c40f3ffbabfaf7c1c7dc0d8
#
_cell.length_a   1.000
_cell.length_b   1.000
_cell.length_c   1.000
_cell.angle_alpha   90.00
_cell.angle_beta   90.00
_cell.angle_gamma   90.00
#
_symmetry.space_group_name_H-M   'P 1'
#
loop_
_entity.id
_entity.type
_entity.pdbx_description
1 polymer ?
#
loop_
_entity_poly.entity_id
_entity_poly.type
_entity_poly.pdbx_seq_one_letter_code
_entity_poly.pdbx_strand_id
1 'polypeptide(L)'
;MAILAFQKPDKVVMLEANNFYGKFEFKPLEPGYGITVGNALRRVLLSSLEGYAIAAIKIDGVKHEFDTIPGVKEDVTNIILNLKKVDLKQTTEDVDTEKATITVSGQEVFKAGDIGKALSGFEVLNPDEVICHLDPDAGFTIEVTINKGRGWVPADENQMDIQDIQTLAIDSIYTPIKNVKYAVENFRVDQKTDYEKLIIEITTNGSILPKEALKEAAKILIYHLMLFSDEKITIETTEAEGTEEFDEEILQMRQLLKTKLVDMDLSVRALNCLKSAEVETLGELVVFNKTDLLKFRNFGKKSLTELDDLLANLGLSFGMDISKYKLDKE
;
A
#
# COMPACT_ATOMS: atom_id res chain seq x y z
N MET A 1 -24.70 1.28 27.48
CA MET A 1 -25.89 1.57 26.65
C MET A 1 -25.81 0.68 25.42
N ALA A 2 -26.89 -0.07 25.11
CA ALA A 2 -26.93 -0.81 23.85
C ALA A 2 -27.04 0.19 22.73
N ILE A 3 -26.03 0.26 21.88
CA ILE A 3 -26.09 1.04 20.65
C ILE A 3 -27.12 0.38 19.75
N LEU A 4 -28.12 1.14 19.29
CA LEU A 4 -29.05 0.68 18.27
C LEU A 4 -28.25 0.09 17.11
N ALA A 5 -28.57 -1.13 16.70
CA ALA A 5 -27.87 -1.80 15.63
C ALA A 5 -28.05 -1.00 14.33
N PHE A 6 -26.96 -0.40 13.84
CA PHE A 6 -26.91 0.20 12.52
C PHE A 6 -27.08 -0.87 11.44
N GLN A 7 -27.77 -0.51 10.36
CA GLN A 7 -27.77 -1.33 9.17
C GLN A 7 -26.32 -1.40 8.65
N LYS A 8 -25.75 -2.59 8.71
CA LYS A 8 -24.38 -2.76 8.19
C LYS A 8 -24.39 -2.61 6.68
N PRO A 9 -23.50 -1.75 6.14
CA PRO A 9 -23.29 -1.73 4.70
C PRO A 9 -22.79 -3.09 4.23
N ASP A 10 -23.14 -3.44 3.00
CA ASP A 10 -22.54 -4.55 2.31
C ASP A 10 -21.08 -4.22 1.92
N LYS A 11 -20.50 -4.96 1.03
CA LYS A 11 -19.18 -4.66 0.47
C LYS A 11 -19.27 -3.49 -0.53
N VAL A 12 -18.14 -2.78 -0.69
CA VAL A 12 -17.98 -1.82 -1.80
C VAL A 12 -17.96 -2.61 -3.12
N VAL A 13 -18.88 -2.26 -4.01
CA VAL A 13 -18.98 -2.87 -5.34
C VAL A 13 -18.33 -1.95 -6.36
N MET A 14 -17.42 -2.47 -7.15
CA MET A 14 -16.83 -1.76 -8.26
C MET A 14 -17.71 -1.97 -9.50
N LEU A 15 -18.34 -0.91 -9.99
CA LEU A 15 -19.25 -0.93 -11.13
C LEU A 15 -18.49 -0.89 -12.45
N GLU A 16 -17.51 0.00 -12.53
CA GLU A 16 -16.66 0.22 -13.70
C GLU A 16 -15.23 0.43 -13.23
N ALA A 17 -14.25 -0.11 -13.95
CA ALA A 17 -12.84 0.15 -13.70
C ALA A 17 -11.99 -0.02 -14.94
N ASN A 18 -11.06 0.92 -15.10
CA ASN A 18 -9.90 0.79 -15.95
C ASN A 18 -8.66 1.33 -15.18
N ASN A 19 -7.52 1.43 -15.85
CA ASN A 19 -6.29 1.88 -15.19
C ASN A 19 -6.33 3.33 -14.70
N PHE A 20 -7.22 4.16 -15.27
CA PHE A 20 -7.31 5.60 -14.98
C PHE A 20 -8.62 6.02 -14.32
N TYR A 21 -9.65 5.18 -14.39
CA TYR A 21 -10.99 5.50 -13.91
C TYR A 21 -11.60 4.35 -13.14
N GLY A 22 -12.28 4.65 -12.03
CA GLY A 22 -13.05 3.68 -11.26
C GLY A 22 -14.33 4.28 -10.72
N LYS A 23 -15.42 3.51 -10.80
CA LYS A 23 -16.72 3.85 -10.24
C LYS A 23 -17.11 2.81 -9.19
N PHE A 24 -17.34 3.27 -7.98
CA PHE A 24 -17.60 2.44 -6.81
C PHE A 24 -18.97 2.75 -6.23
N GLU A 25 -19.67 1.72 -5.81
CA GLU A 25 -20.97 1.80 -5.13
C GLU A 25 -20.84 1.25 -3.71
N PHE A 26 -21.39 1.99 -2.74
CA PHE A 26 -21.41 1.60 -1.33
C PHE A 26 -22.81 1.80 -0.76
N LYS A 27 -23.45 0.71 -0.37
CA LYS A 27 -24.83 0.63 0.12
C LYS A 27 -25.06 -0.60 1.00
N PRO A 28 -26.16 -0.65 1.81
CA PRO A 28 -26.98 0.49 2.21
C PRO A 28 -26.27 1.34 3.27
N LEU A 29 -26.56 2.62 3.32
CA LEU A 29 -26.06 3.55 4.32
C LEU A 29 -27.24 4.20 5.04
N GLU A 30 -27.10 4.47 6.34
CA GLU A 30 -28.05 5.26 7.08
C GLU A 30 -28.10 6.71 6.54
N PRO A 31 -29.25 7.42 6.68
CA PRO A 31 -29.39 8.78 6.20
C PRO A 31 -28.30 9.73 6.71
N GLY A 32 -27.68 10.49 5.80
CA GLY A 32 -26.59 11.42 6.08
C GLY A 32 -25.18 10.82 6.02
N TYR A 33 -25.04 9.49 6.09
CA TYR A 33 -23.71 8.84 6.03
C TYR A 33 -23.09 8.91 4.64
N GLY A 34 -23.88 8.89 3.59
CA GLY A 34 -23.38 9.01 2.22
C GLY A 34 -22.59 10.29 1.99
N ILE A 35 -23.11 11.42 2.45
CA ILE A 35 -22.42 12.72 2.35
C ILE A 35 -21.17 12.74 3.23
N THR A 36 -21.26 12.26 4.46
CA THR A 36 -20.15 12.26 5.42
C THR A 36 -18.97 11.43 4.90
N VAL A 37 -19.23 10.20 4.50
CA VAL A 37 -18.21 9.27 3.99
C VAL A 37 -17.68 9.74 2.63
N GLY A 38 -18.58 10.13 1.72
CA GLY A 38 -18.22 10.58 0.38
C GLY A 38 -17.34 11.83 0.39
N ASN A 39 -17.68 12.83 1.21
CA ASN A 39 -16.86 14.03 1.34
C ASN A 39 -15.52 13.76 2.01
N ALA A 40 -15.50 12.94 3.07
CA ALA A 40 -14.26 12.59 3.76
C ALA A 40 -13.28 11.87 2.80
N LEU A 41 -13.76 10.83 2.08
CA LEU A 41 -12.95 10.10 1.10
C LEU A 41 -12.48 11.02 -0.04
N ARG A 42 -13.37 11.87 -0.58
CA ARG A 42 -13.00 12.81 -1.64
C ARG A 42 -11.86 13.74 -1.19
N ARG A 43 -11.93 14.28 0.02
CA ARG A 43 -10.90 15.19 0.53
C ARG A 43 -9.56 14.48 0.70
N VAL A 44 -9.55 13.30 1.29
CA VAL A 44 -8.32 12.53 1.49
C VAL A 44 -7.72 12.08 0.16
N LEU A 45 -8.54 11.61 -0.79
CA LEU A 45 -8.09 11.24 -2.13
C LEU A 45 -7.36 12.39 -2.83
N LEU A 46 -7.90 13.62 -2.76
CA LEU A 46 -7.34 14.76 -3.47
C LEU A 46 -6.09 15.38 -2.80
N SER A 47 -5.84 15.12 -1.52
CA SER A 47 -4.81 15.85 -0.77
C SER A 47 -3.78 14.98 -0.06
N SER A 48 -4.08 13.73 0.23
CA SER A 48 -3.29 12.99 1.22
C SER A 48 -2.58 11.76 0.68
N LEU A 49 -2.84 11.37 -0.55
CA LEU A 49 -2.14 10.26 -1.20
C LEU A 49 -0.73 10.67 -1.61
N GLU A 50 0.19 9.72 -1.50
CA GLU A 50 1.56 9.89 -1.92
C GLU A 50 1.68 9.78 -3.44
N GLY A 51 2.66 10.49 -4.00
CA GLY A 51 3.00 10.41 -5.41
C GLY A 51 4.38 11.00 -5.68
N TYR A 52 4.72 11.09 -6.94
CA TYR A 52 6.02 11.53 -7.40
C TYR A 52 5.86 12.70 -8.37
N ALA A 53 6.75 13.68 -8.24
CA ALA A 53 6.79 14.85 -9.12
C ALA A 53 8.22 15.37 -9.28
N ILE A 54 8.43 16.17 -10.33
CA ILE A 54 9.67 16.91 -10.50
C ILE A 54 9.64 18.08 -9.51
N ALA A 55 10.61 18.11 -8.60
CA ALA A 55 10.71 19.11 -7.53
C ALA A 55 11.72 20.22 -7.84
N ALA A 56 12.73 19.92 -8.66
CA ALA A 56 13.74 20.89 -9.05
C ALA A 56 14.32 20.58 -10.43
N ILE A 57 14.82 21.61 -11.08
CA ILE A 57 15.53 21.51 -12.35
C ILE A 57 16.80 22.33 -12.31
N LYS A 58 17.79 21.92 -13.10
CA LYS A 58 18.99 22.69 -13.39
C LYS A 58 19.22 22.67 -14.88
N ILE A 59 19.33 23.84 -15.50
CA ILE A 59 19.58 23.99 -16.94
C ILE A 59 20.88 24.75 -17.13
N ASP A 60 21.78 24.23 -17.95
CA ASP A 60 23.05 24.88 -18.19
C ASP A 60 22.85 26.27 -18.82
N GLY A 61 23.47 27.28 -18.20
CA GLY A 61 23.39 28.66 -18.66
C GLY A 61 22.19 29.47 -18.14
N VAL A 62 21.22 28.83 -17.50
CA VAL A 62 20.03 29.47 -16.90
C VAL A 62 20.29 29.82 -15.44
N LYS A 63 19.88 31.04 -15.02
CA LYS A 63 20.08 31.56 -13.67
C LYS A 63 18.79 31.75 -12.89
N HIS A 64 17.68 31.94 -13.54
CA HIS A 64 16.36 32.16 -12.95
C HIS A 64 15.23 31.71 -13.89
N GLU A 65 14.05 31.57 -13.37
CA GLU A 65 12.86 31.06 -14.08
C GLU A 65 12.38 31.94 -15.25
N PHE A 66 12.78 33.22 -15.27
CA PHE A 66 12.41 34.16 -16.34
C PHE A 66 13.48 34.27 -17.42
N ASP A 67 14.45 33.37 -17.44
CA ASP A 67 15.52 33.34 -18.43
C ASP A 67 15.04 32.65 -19.73
N THR A 68 15.85 32.77 -20.78
CA THR A 68 15.61 32.11 -22.06
C THR A 68 16.80 31.27 -22.48
N ILE A 69 16.56 30.20 -23.21
CA ILE A 69 17.59 29.30 -23.73
C ILE A 69 17.79 29.62 -25.22
N PRO A 70 19.02 29.92 -25.68
CA PRO A 70 19.27 30.20 -27.09
C PRO A 70 18.82 29.04 -28.00
N GLY A 71 18.02 29.34 -29.02
CA GLY A 71 17.49 28.36 -29.97
C GLY A 71 16.35 27.50 -29.42
N VAL A 72 15.79 27.82 -28.25
CA VAL A 72 14.55 27.20 -27.73
C VAL A 72 13.43 28.23 -27.80
N LYS A 73 12.28 27.81 -28.29
CA LYS A 73 11.12 28.67 -28.53
C LYS A 73 10.45 29.12 -27.25
N GLU A 74 10.31 28.21 -26.29
CA GLU A 74 9.72 28.44 -24.99
C GLU A 74 10.73 29.07 -24.03
N ASP A 75 10.27 29.96 -23.17
CA ASP A 75 11.03 30.43 -22.02
C ASP A 75 11.10 29.38 -20.89
N VAL A 76 11.99 29.57 -19.94
CA VAL A 76 12.17 28.62 -18.82
C VAL A 76 10.89 28.46 -18.00
N THR A 77 10.09 29.53 -17.85
CA THR A 77 8.80 29.47 -17.16
C THR A 77 7.84 28.51 -17.86
N ASN A 78 7.74 28.57 -19.20
CA ASN A 78 6.90 27.65 -19.97
C ASN A 78 7.42 26.20 -19.91
N ILE A 79 8.73 26.00 -19.94
CA ILE A 79 9.36 24.70 -19.76
C ILE A 79 8.96 24.11 -18.38
N ILE A 80 9.06 24.90 -17.30
CA ILE A 80 8.64 24.51 -15.96
C ILE A 80 7.17 24.12 -15.93
N LEU A 81 6.30 24.93 -16.56
CA LEU A 81 4.85 24.63 -16.59
C LEU A 81 4.54 23.32 -17.35
N ASN A 82 5.31 23.02 -18.40
CA ASN A 82 5.15 21.76 -19.13
C ASN A 82 5.73 20.58 -18.33
N LEU A 83 6.87 20.74 -17.63
CA LEU A 83 7.43 19.71 -16.77
C LEU A 83 6.48 19.31 -15.62
N LYS A 84 5.69 20.25 -15.09
CA LYS A 84 4.67 19.97 -14.08
C LYS A 84 3.54 19.03 -14.55
N LYS A 85 3.36 18.89 -15.86
CA LYS A 85 2.35 18.00 -16.44
C LYS A 85 2.85 16.56 -16.60
N VAL A 86 4.13 16.30 -16.36
CA VAL A 86 4.71 14.96 -16.50
C VAL A 86 4.22 14.07 -15.39
N ASP A 87 3.49 13.03 -15.75
CA ASP A 87 2.99 12.01 -14.83
C ASP A 87 4.05 10.91 -14.65
N LEU A 88 4.45 10.66 -13.40
CA LEU A 88 5.50 9.72 -13.05
C LEU A 88 4.93 8.53 -12.26
N LYS A 89 5.47 7.34 -12.52
CA LYS A 89 5.19 6.13 -11.76
C LYS A 89 6.49 5.48 -11.32
N GLN A 90 6.60 5.13 -10.05
CA GLN A 90 7.71 4.37 -9.51
C GLN A 90 7.70 2.94 -10.08
N THR A 91 8.86 2.47 -10.54
CA THR A 91 9.05 1.12 -11.09
C THR A 91 9.88 0.25 -10.17
N THR A 92 10.80 0.87 -9.41
CA THR A 92 11.70 0.16 -8.50
C THR A 92 11.36 0.55 -7.07
N GLU A 93 11.07 -0.42 -6.21
CA GLU A 93 10.85 -0.19 -4.77
C GLU A 93 12.09 0.46 -4.14
N ASP A 94 11.88 1.29 -3.10
CA ASP A 94 12.91 2.01 -2.33
C ASP A 94 13.63 3.18 -3.03
N VAL A 95 13.15 3.67 -4.18
CA VAL A 95 13.67 4.89 -4.81
C VAL A 95 12.73 6.07 -4.56
N ASP A 96 12.94 6.81 -3.48
CA ASP A 96 12.12 7.98 -3.15
C ASP A 96 12.56 9.26 -3.87
N THR A 97 13.82 9.32 -4.32
CA THR A 97 14.41 10.46 -5.01
C THR A 97 15.33 9.98 -6.13
N GLU A 98 15.22 10.58 -7.31
CA GLU A 98 16.14 10.33 -8.43
C GLU A 98 16.50 11.63 -9.13
N LYS A 99 17.78 11.73 -9.57
CA LYS A 99 18.26 12.81 -10.40
C LYS A 99 18.64 12.25 -11.76
N ALA A 100 18.14 12.85 -12.82
CA ALA A 100 18.47 12.47 -14.19
C ALA A 100 18.98 13.67 -14.98
N THR A 101 20.09 13.49 -15.68
CA THR A 101 20.66 14.50 -16.58
C THR A 101 20.36 14.12 -18.02
N ILE A 102 19.72 15.01 -18.74
CA ILE A 102 19.30 14.82 -20.11
C ILE A 102 19.99 15.85 -21.02
N THR A 103 20.72 15.40 -22.02
CA THR A 103 21.28 16.28 -23.06
C THR A 103 20.36 16.24 -24.28
N VAL A 104 19.77 17.37 -24.59
CA VAL A 104 18.86 17.56 -25.73
C VAL A 104 19.64 18.18 -26.86
N SER A 105 19.78 17.48 -27.98
CA SER A 105 20.48 18.00 -29.19
C SER A 105 20.00 17.27 -30.45
N GLY A 106 19.97 17.96 -31.56
CA GLY A 106 19.64 17.37 -32.87
C GLY A 106 18.18 16.91 -33.02
N GLN A 107 17.28 17.44 -32.22
CA GLN A 107 15.84 17.18 -32.30
C GLN A 107 15.07 18.50 -32.23
N GLU A 108 13.94 18.56 -32.97
CA GLU A 108 13.10 19.76 -33.02
C GLU A 108 12.15 19.89 -31.82
N VAL A 109 11.89 18.78 -31.12
CA VAL A 109 10.93 18.72 -30.00
C VAL A 109 11.51 17.89 -28.86
N PHE A 110 11.56 18.48 -27.68
CA PHE A 110 11.87 17.75 -26.41
C PHE A 110 10.57 17.31 -25.77
N LYS A 111 10.45 16.01 -25.52
CA LYS A 111 9.25 15.38 -24.95
C LYS A 111 9.54 14.75 -23.60
N ALA A 112 8.47 14.56 -22.83
CA ALA A 112 8.53 13.86 -21.53
C ALA A 112 9.11 12.43 -21.64
N GLY A 113 8.89 11.74 -22.78
CA GLY A 113 9.49 10.44 -23.05
C GLY A 113 11.02 10.43 -23.11
N ASP A 114 11.65 11.56 -23.41
CA ASP A 114 13.11 11.68 -23.41
C ASP A 114 13.65 11.73 -21.97
N ILE A 115 12.89 12.31 -21.05
CA ILE A 115 13.16 12.24 -19.59
C ILE A 115 13.08 10.79 -19.14
N GLY A 116 12.04 10.06 -19.54
CA GLY A 116 11.84 8.65 -19.16
C GLY A 116 12.99 7.73 -19.57
N LYS A 117 13.69 8.02 -20.67
CA LYS A 117 14.87 7.24 -21.09
C LYS A 117 16.08 7.40 -20.18
N ALA A 118 16.16 8.51 -19.46
CA ALA A 118 17.26 8.82 -18.56
C ALA A 118 16.97 8.38 -17.10
N LEU A 119 15.73 7.99 -16.80
CA LEU A 119 15.30 7.51 -15.50
C LEU A 119 15.48 6.00 -15.39
N SER A 120 15.84 5.54 -14.19
CA SER A 120 16.01 4.12 -13.87
C SER A 120 14.94 3.60 -12.90
N GLY A 121 14.52 4.43 -11.95
CA GLY A 121 13.53 4.08 -10.92
C GLY A 121 12.09 4.51 -11.24
N PHE A 122 11.90 5.30 -12.29
CA PHE A 122 10.60 5.87 -12.65
C PHE A 122 10.26 5.67 -14.12
N GLU A 123 8.98 5.51 -14.40
CA GLU A 123 8.40 5.48 -15.74
C GLU A 123 7.56 6.73 -15.96
N VAL A 124 7.67 7.32 -17.15
CA VAL A 124 6.83 8.44 -17.59
C VAL A 124 5.58 7.90 -18.26
N LEU A 125 4.41 8.22 -17.69
CA LEU A 125 3.11 7.70 -18.13
C LEU A 125 2.54 8.44 -19.34
N ASN A 126 2.99 9.69 -19.58
CA ASN A 126 2.57 10.54 -20.72
C ASN A 126 3.77 10.96 -21.59
N PRO A 127 4.43 10.02 -22.28
CA PRO A 127 5.67 10.27 -22.99
C PRO A 127 5.55 11.26 -24.17
N ASP A 128 4.34 11.47 -24.68
CA ASP A 128 4.08 12.39 -25.80
C ASP A 128 3.90 13.85 -25.38
N GLU A 129 3.88 14.14 -24.06
CA GLU A 129 3.78 15.53 -23.60
C GLU A 129 5.01 16.33 -24.06
N VAL A 130 4.74 17.45 -24.71
CA VAL A 130 5.78 18.33 -25.26
C VAL A 130 6.28 19.28 -24.18
N ILE A 131 7.59 19.27 -23.97
CA ILE A 131 8.24 20.16 -22.98
C ILE A 131 8.67 21.46 -23.64
N CYS A 132 9.39 21.38 -24.76
CA CYS A 132 9.77 22.57 -25.55
C CYS A 132 10.12 22.22 -27.01
N HIS A 133 10.18 23.27 -27.85
CA HIS A 133 10.61 23.17 -29.25
C HIS A 133 11.97 23.81 -29.40
N LEU A 134 12.84 23.18 -30.21
CA LEU A 134 14.20 23.61 -30.44
C LEU A 134 14.43 23.90 -31.94
N ASP A 135 15.32 24.84 -32.23
CA ASP A 135 15.92 24.98 -33.55
C ASP A 135 16.83 23.78 -33.84
N PRO A 136 17.01 23.36 -35.11
CA PRO A 136 17.79 22.15 -35.46
C PRO A 136 19.23 22.14 -34.94
N ASP A 137 19.84 23.32 -34.82
CA ASP A 137 21.23 23.49 -34.34
C ASP A 137 21.32 23.80 -32.84
N ALA A 138 20.18 23.90 -32.17
CA ALA A 138 20.11 24.16 -30.71
C ALA A 138 20.31 22.90 -29.88
N GLY A 139 20.85 23.11 -28.66
CA GLY A 139 20.98 22.06 -27.71
C GLY A 139 21.22 22.62 -26.29
N PHE A 140 20.74 21.92 -25.28
CA PHE A 140 20.96 22.23 -23.89
C PHE A 140 21.00 20.99 -23.04
N THR A 141 21.53 21.09 -21.85
CA THR A 141 21.50 20.03 -20.83
C THR A 141 20.58 20.45 -19.69
N ILE A 142 19.70 19.54 -19.31
CA ILE A 142 18.79 19.70 -18.17
C ILE A 142 18.99 18.54 -17.18
N GLU A 143 19.15 18.87 -15.90
CA GLU A 143 19.04 17.91 -14.79
C GLU A 143 17.66 18.09 -14.17
N VAL A 144 16.93 17.00 -13.98
CA VAL A 144 15.65 16.97 -13.29
C VAL A 144 15.80 16.19 -11.97
N THR A 145 15.23 16.72 -10.90
CA THR A 145 15.18 16.05 -9.60
C THR A 145 13.74 15.65 -9.32
N ILE A 146 13.51 14.35 -9.16
CA ILE A 146 12.20 13.76 -8.83
C ILE A 146 12.21 13.43 -7.35
N ASN A 147 11.15 13.81 -6.64
CA ASN A 147 10.96 13.51 -5.23
C ASN A 147 9.60 12.87 -4.99
N LYS A 148 9.49 12.15 -3.86
CA LYS A 148 8.23 11.67 -3.29
C LYS A 148 7.61 12.74 -2.40
N GLY A 149 6.31 12.90 -2.46
CA GLY A 149 5.60 13.85 -1.61
C GLY A 149 4.09 13.61 -1.57
N ARG A 150 3.37 14.57 -0.98
CA ARG A 150 1.90 14.53 -0.83
C ARG A 150 1.28 15.86 -1.21
N GLY A 151 0.14 15.80 -1.92
CA GLY A 151 -0.62 16.98 -2.26
C GLY A 151 0.16 17.95 -3.15
N TRP A 152 0.22 19.22 -2.77
CA TRP A 152 0.95 20.27 -3.45
C TRP A 152 1.98 20.89 -2.51
N VAL A 153 3.20 21.03 -2.99
CA VAL A 153 4.32 21.63 -2.26
C VAL A 153 4.82 22.82 -3.07
N PRO A 154 4.88 24.03 -2.46
CA PRO A 154 5.38 25.22 -3.14
C PRO A 154 6.90 25.15 -3.37
N ALA A 155 7.38 25.90 -4.37
CA ALA A 155 8.79 25.97 -4.72
C ALA A 155 9.68 26.44 -3.54
N ASP A 156 9.18 27.34 -2.69
CA ASP A 156 9.90 27.85 -1.53
C ASP A 156 10.24 26.72 -0.53
N GLU A 157 9.36 25.74 -0.35
CA GLU A 157 9.62 24.58 0.51
C GLU A 157 10.62 23.63 -0.16
N ASN A 158 10.49 23.37 -1.46
CA ASN A 158 11.44 22.55 -2.20
C ASN A 158 12.83 23.19 -2.26
N GLN A 159 12.92 24.55 -2.22
CA GLN A 159 14.19 25.29 -2.22
C GLN A 159 15.01 25.05 -0.94
N MET A 160 14.37 24.78 0.20
CA MET A 160 15.06 24.55 1.48
C MET A 160 16.02 23.34 1.43
N ASP A 161 15.72 22.36 0.61
CA ASP A 161 16.51 21.14 0.46
C ASP A 161 17.63 21.28 -0.60
N ILE A 162 17.66 22.40 -1.35
CA ILE A 162 18.60 22.62 -2.45
C ILE A 162 19.77 23.48 -1.99
N GLN A 163 20.98 22.94 -2.09
CA GLN A 163 22.23 23.63 -1.75
C GLN A 163 22.86 24.36 -2.95
N ASP A 164 22.53 23.98 -4.16
CA ASP A 164 23.11 24.55 -5.39
C ASP A 164 22.30 25.76 -5.88
N ILE A 165 22.94 26.92 -5.94
CA ILE A 165 22.33 28.21 -6.38
C ILE A 165 21.82 28.15 -7.83
N GLN A 166 22.38 27.25 -8.67
CA GLN A 166 21.97 27.12 -10.08
C GLN A 166 20.76 26.21 -10.28
N THR A 167 20.32 25.53 -9.21
CA THR A 167 19.16 24.65 -9.26
C THR A 167 17.89 25.44 -8.93
N LEU A 168 16.94 25.41 -9.84
CA LEU A 168 15.64 26.06 -9.69
C LEU A 168 14.66 25.11 -9.07
N ALA A 169 14.17 25.44 -7.88
CA ALA A 169 13.05 24.72 -7.27
C ALA A 169 11.76 25.03 -8.04
N ILE A 170 10.91 24.06 -8.17
CA ILE A 170 9.58 24.24 -8.79
C ILE A 170 8.50 23.71 -7.84
N ASP A 171 7.32 24.32 -7.89
CA ASP A 171 6.19 23.81 -7.13
C ASP A 171 5.71 22.49 -7.74
N SER A 172 5.51 21.52 -6.87
CA SER A 172 5.27 20.12 -7.23
C SER A 172 3.87 19.67 -6.87
N ILE A 173 3.21 18.99 -7.80
CA ILE A 173 1.90 18.37 -7.61
C ILE A 173 2.11 16.86 -7.50
N TYR A 174 2.11 16.35 -6.28
CA TYR A 174 2.37 14.94 -6.00
C TYR A 174 1.13 14.06 -6.10
N THR A 175 -0.08 14.66 -5.99
CA THR A 175 -1.32 13.87 -5.96
C THR A 175 -1.50 13.05 -7.25
N PRO A 176 -1.69 11.72 -7.13
CA PRO A 176 -1.96 10.88 -8.28
C PRO A 176 -3.41 10.97 -8.77
N ILE A 177 -4.25 11.71 -8.06
CA ILE A 177 -5.70 11.82 -8.34
C ILE A 177 -5.99 13.09 -9.12
N LYS A 178 -6.52 12.92 -10.34
CA LYS A 178 -6.93 14.04 -11.19
C LYS A 178 -8.33 14.57 -10.86
N ASN A 179 -9.27 13.67 -10.55
CA ASN A 179 -10.64 14.07 -10.21
C ASN A 179 -11.34 13.05 -9.31
N VAL A 180 -12.17 13.55 -8.41
CA VAL A 180 -13.07 12.73 -7.58
C VAL A 180 -14.47 13.37 -7.57
N LYS A 181 -15.48 12.59 -7.97
CA LYS A 181 -16.88 12.93 -7.84
C LYS A 181 -17.56 11.94 -6.91
N TYR A 182 -18.53 12.41 -6.13
CA TYR A 182 -19.44 11.53 -5.43
C TYR A 182 -20.88 12.01 -5.58
N ALA A 183 -21.80 11.05 -5.56
CA ALA A 183 -23.23 11.27 -5.57
C ALA A 183 -23.87 10.38 -4.50
N VAL A 184 -24.94 10.89 -3.89
CA VAL A 184 -25.73 10.15 -2.92
C VAL A 184 -27.13 10.00 -3.51
N GLU A 185 -27.60 8.77 -3.58
CA GLU A 185 -28.93 8.42 -4.10
C GLU A 185 -29.71 7.67 -3.01
N ASN A 186 -31.03 7.83 -3.04
CA ASN A 186 -31.91 7.06 -2.14
C ASN A 186 -31.86 5.57 -2.50
N PHE A 187 -31.83 4.73 -1.48
CA PHE A 187 -31.80 3.27 -1.62
C PHE A 187 -32.89 2.64 -0.75
N ARG A 188 -33.63 1.68 -1.32
CA ARG A 188 -34.67 0.98 -0.60
C ARG A 188 -34.16 -0.33 0.00
N VAL A 189 -34.41 -0.51 1.29
CA VAL A 189 -34.21 -1.79 1.98
C VAL A 189 -35.55 -2.22 2.57
N ASP A 190 -36.08 -3.32 2.07
CA ASP A 190 -37.39 -3.85 2.42
C ASP A 190 -38.54 -2.80 2.25
N GLN A 191 -39.12 -2.36 3.36
CA GLN A 191 -40.21 -1.37 3.36
C GLN A 191 -39.73 0.08 3.59
N LYS A 192 -38.45 0.26 3.98
CA LYS A 192 -37.85 1.58 4.22
C LYS A 192 -37.16 2.09 2.95
N THR A 193 -37.43 3.34 2.61
CA THR A 193 -36.89 4.01 1.42
C THR A 193 -35.86 5.09 1.75
N ASP A 194 -35.50 5.22 3.03
CA ASP A 194 -34.74 6.36 3.55
C ASP A 194 -33.24 6.07 3.62
N TYR A 195 -32.80 4.87 3.21
CA TYR A 195 -31.38 4.54 3.13
C TYR A 195 -30.70 5.25 1.96
N GLU A 196 -29.41 5.40 2.06
CA GLU A 196 -28.57 6.04 1.04
C GLU A 196 -27.67 5.02 0.33
N LYS A 197 -27.37 5.35 -0.91
CA LYS A 197 -26.37 4.69 -1.74
C LYS A 197 -25.35 5.74 -2.16
N LEU A 198 -24.10 5.53 -1.78
CA LEU A 198 -22.98 6.37 -2.17
C LEU A 198 -22.34 5.83 -3.44
N ILE A 199 -22.19 6.68 -4.43
CA ILE A 199 -21.46 6.42 -5.67
C ILE A 199 -20.25 7.32 -5.67
N ILE A 200 -19.04 6.75 -5.83
CA ILE A 200 -17.78 7.49 -5.94
C ILE A 200 -17.14 7.20 -7.28
N GLU A 201 -16.79 8.24 -8.01
CA GLU A 201 -16.04 8.18 -9.27
C GLU A 201 -14.65 8.77 -9.05
N ILE A 202 -13.61 8.02 -9.37
CA ILE A 202 -12.22 8.40 -9.17
C ILE A 202 -11.50 8.35 -10.51
N THR A 203 -10.82 9.44 -10.87
CA THR A 203 -9.94 9.51 -12.03
C THR A 203 -8.51 9.73 -11.55
N THR A 204 -7.61 8.82 -11.91
CA THR A 204 -6.17 8.88 -11.58
C THR A 204 -5.33 9.29 -12.79
N ASN A 205 -4.06 9.56 -12.56
CA ASN A 205 -3.07 9.76 -13.62
C ASN A 205 -2.48 8.44 -14.16
N GLY A 206 -2.84 7.28 -13.57
CA GLY A 206 -2.35 5.95 -13.95
C GLY A 206 -1.20 5.44 -13.09
N SER A 207 -0.60 6.27 -12.22
CA SER A 207 0.45 5.81 -11.30
C SER A 207 -0.08 4.86 -10.23
N ILE A 208 -1.34 5.03 -9.84
CA ILE A 208 -2.07 4.18 -8.90
C ILE A 208 -3.41 3.76 -9.49
N LEU A 209 -3.83 2.53 -9.24
CA LEU A 209 -5.15 2.05 -9.65
C LEU A 209 -6.25 2.71 -8.78
N PRO A 210 -7.42 3.08 -9.35
CA PRO A 210 -8.51 3.71 -8.58
C PRO A 210 -8.94 2.90 -7.35
N LYS A 211 -8.92 1.57 -7.43
CA LYS A 211 -9.24 0.67 -6.32
C LYS A 211 -8.23 0.78 -5.18
N GLU A 212 -6.96 0.85 -5.51
CA GLU A 212 -5.87 0.99 -4.53
C GLU A 212 -5.91 2.37 -3.89
N ALA A 213 -6.09 3.42 -4.70
CA ALA A 213 -6.27 4.79 -4.21
C ALA A 213 -7.41 4.90 -3.18
N LEU A 214 -8.55 4.26 -3.46
CA LEU A 214 -9.69 4.25 -2.52
C LEU A 214 -9.33 3.51 -1.22
N LYS A 215 -8.61 2.39 -1.30
CA LYS A 215 -8.16 1.65 -0.11
C LYS A 215 -7.19 2.48 0.73
N GLU A 216 -6.19 3.12 0.11
CA GLU A 216 -5.22 3.95 0.81
C GLU A 216 -5.89 5.15 1.49
N ALA A 217 -6.83 5.83 0.80
CA ALA A 217 -7.61 6.90 1.40
C ALA A 217 -8.43 6.42 2.60
N ALA A 218 -9.03 5.24 2.52
CA ALA A 218 -9.77 4.65 3.64
C ALA A 218 -8.84 4.31 4.81
N LYS A 219 -7.65 3.75 4.57
CA LYS A 219 -6.64 3.49 5.62
C LYS A 219 -6.24 4.77 6.35
N ILE A 220 -5.99 5.87 5.62
CA ILE A 220 -5.64 7.17 6.22
C ILE A 220 -6.76 7.66 7.14
N LEU A 221 -8.03 7.58 6.71
CA LEU A 221 -9.18 7.96 7.52
C LEU A 221 -9.31 7.10 8.77
N ILE A 222 -9.19 5.78 8.64
CA ILE A 222 -9.28 4.84 9.76
C ILE A 222 -8.18 5.16 10.77
N TYR A 223 -6.93 5.36 10.32
CA TYR A 223 -5.80 5.69 11.18
C TYR A 223 -6.06 6.94 12.04
N HIS A 224 -6.62 7.98 11.44
CA HIS A 224 -6.94 9.21 12.19
C HIS A 224 -8.15 9.04 13.12
N LEU A 225 -9.18 8.31 12.68
CA LEU A 225 -10.39 8.11 13.46
C LEU A 225 -10.19 7.16 14.65
N MET A 226 -9.22 6.25 14.57
CA MET A 226 -8.84 5.38 15.69
C MET A 226 -8.43 6.14 16.94
N LEU A 227 -7.86 7.35 16.79
CA LEU A 227 -7.46 8.18 17.92
C LEU A 227 -8.66 8.69 18.74
N PHE A 228 -9.87 8.64 18.20
CA PHE A 228 -11.11 9.00 18.89
C PHE A 228 -11.83 7.79 19.50
N SER A 229 -11.31 6.58 19.29
CA SER A 229 -11.83 5.34 19.83
C SER A 229 -10.86 4.80 20.87
N ASP A 230 -11.38 4.38 22.03
CA ASP A 230 -10.59 3.70 23.08
C ASP A 230 -10.25 2.25 22.69
N GLU A 231 -10.88 1.72 21.64
CA GLU A 231 -10.61 0.39 21.12
C GLU A 231 -9.36 0.43 20.23
N LYS A 232 -8.38 -0.41 20.53
CA LYS A 232 -7.27 -0.71 19.64
C LYS A 232 -7.78 -1.53 18.46
N ILE A 233 -8.33 -0.88 17.44
CA ILE A 233 -8.59 -1.52 16.16
C ILE A 233 -7.23 -1.80 15.55
N THR A 234 -6.78 -3.05 15.62
CA THR A 234 -5.58 -3.49 14.92
C THR A 234 -5.91 -3.49 13.44
N ILE A 235 -5.54 -2.42 12.75
CA ILE A 235 -5.48 -2.47 11.29
C ILE A 235 -4.23 -3.31 11.02
N GLU A 236 -4.46 -4.54 10.59
CA GLU A 236 -3.41 -5.30 9.92
C GLU A 236 -3.00 -4.45 8.72
N THR A 237 -1.92 -3.72 8.89
CA THR A 237 -1.18 -3.13 7.79
C THR A 237 -0.82 -4.30 6.91
N THR A 238 -1.52 -4.43 5.80
CA THR A 238 -1.10 -5.31 4.72
C THR A 238 0.13 -4.67 4.06
N GLU A 239 1.23 -4.67 4.79
CA GLU A 239 2.51 -4.89 4.17
C GLU A 239 2.50 -6.36 3.82
N ALA A 240 2.37 -6.64 2.58
CA ALA A 240 2.79 -7.87 1.94
C ALA A 240 1.75 -8.45 1.00
N GLU A 241 2.05 -8.37 -0.23
CA GLU A 241 1.85 -9.46 -1.19
C GLU A 241 2.72 -10.70 -0.80
N GLY A 242 3.05 -10.86 0.47
CA GLY A 242 3.80 -11.97 1.06
C GLY A 242 3.08 -12.68 2.20
N THR A 243 1.85 -12.30 2.58
CA THR A 243 1.16 -12.85 3.76
C THR A 243 0.05 -13.84 3.44
N GLU A 244 -0.35 -14.03 2.21
CA GLU A 244 -1.26 -15.15 1.91
C GLU A 244 -0.57 -16.51 2.14
N GLU A 245 0.74 -16.62 1.87
CA GLU A 245 1.51 -17.83 2.19
C GLU A 245 1.76 -17.95 3.72
N PHE A 246 1.99 -16.85 4.43
CA PHE A 246 2.19 -16.86 5.88
C PHE A 246 0.91 -17.20 6.67
N ASP A 247 -0.24 -16.73 6.23
CA ASP A 247 -1.53 -17.07 6.84
C ASP A 247 -1.93 -18.52 6.57
N GLU A 248 -1.63 -19.06 5.39
CA GLU A 248 -1.83 -20.49 5.09
C GLU A 248 -0.91 -21.39 5.92
N GLU A 249 0.36 -21.05 6.07
CA GLU A 249 1.29 -21.79 6.93
C GLU A 249 0.88 -21.74 8.40
N ILE A 250 0.46 -20.59 8.89
CA ILE A 250 -0.05 -20.44 10.27
C ILE A 250 -1.35 -21.21 10.46
N LEU A 251 -2.26 -21.20 9.50
CA LEU A 251 -3.50 -21.98 9.52
C LEU A 251 -3.25 -23.48 9.48
N GLN A 252 -2.35 -23.93 8.60
CA GLN A 252 -1.94 -25.34 8.51
C GLN A 252 -1.26 -25.78 9.82
N MET A 253 -0.35 -24.97 10.36
CA MET A 253 0.31 -25.25 11.62
C MET A 253 -0.68 -25.28 12.79
N ARG A 254 -1.67 -24.39 12.81
CA ARG A 254 -2.74 -24.34 13.81
C ARG A 254 -3.63 -25.58 13.75
N GLN A 255 -3.98 -26.07 12.55
CA GLN A 255 -4.71 -27.31 12.37
C GLN A 255 -3.89 -28.51 12.82
N LEU A 256 -2.60 -28.54 12.48
CA LEU A 256 -1.68 -29.58 12.91
C LEU A 256 -1.55 -29.66 14.44
N LEU A 257 -1.37 -28.53 15.09
CA LEU A 257 -1.27 -28.44 16.57
C LEU A 257 -2.57 -28.82 17.29
N LYS A 258 -3.74 -28.66 16.67
CA LYS A 258 -5.04 -29.10 17.19
C LYS A 258 -5.31 -30.61 16.98
N THR A 259 -4.48 -31.31 16.19
CA THR A 259 -4.67 -32.73 15.94
C THR A 259 -4.47 -33.53 17.23
N LYS A 260 -5.37 -34.50 17.47
CA LYS A 260 -5.30 -35.34 18.64
C LYS A 260 -4.21 -36.42 18.50
N LEU A 261 -3.48 -36.64 19.55
CA LEU A 261 -2.41 -37.66 19.60
C LEU A 261 -2.93 -39.08 19.37
N VAL A 262 -4.23 -39.33 19.57
CA VAL A 262 -4.87 -40.63 19.30
C VAL A 262 -4.95 -40.95 17.81
N ASP A 263 -4.98 -39.91 16.96
CA ASP A 263 -5.08 -40.05 15.51
C ASP A 263 -3.70 -40.17 14.84
N MET A 264 -2.63 -40.20 15.65
CA MET A 264 -1.24 -40.32 15.19
C MET A 264 -0.74 -41.75 15.34
N ASP A 265 0.20 -42.16 14.48
CA ASP A 265 0.87 -43.47 14.50
C ASP A 265 1.85 -43.59 15.70
N LEU A 266 1.30 -43.58 16.91
CA LEU A 266 2.04 -43.77 18.15
C LEU A 266 1.77 -45.14 18.76
N SER A 267 2.78 -45.69 19.42
CA SER A 267 2.59 -46.94 20.17
C SER A 267 1.55 -46.78 21.28
N VAL A 268 0.78 -47.84 21.52
CA VAL A 268 -0.23 -47.86 22.60
C VAL A 268 0.37 -47.52 23.98
N ARG A 269 1.65 -47.78 24.13
CA ARG A 269 2.39 -47.46 25.36
C ARG A 269 2.69 -45.99 25.52
N ALA A 270 3.08 -45.30 24.42
CA ALA A 270 3.31 -43.88 24.42
C ALA A 270 2.00 -43.10 24.62
N LEU A 271 0.92 -43.51 23.94
CA LEU A 271 -0.42 -42.93 24.11
C LEU A 271 -0.95 -43.04 25.52
N ASN A 272 -0.80 -44.21 26.17
CA ASN A 272 -1.28 -44.38 27.55
C ASN A 272 -0.49 -43.52 28.56
N CYS A 273 0.82 -43.31 28.32
CA CYS A 273 1.62 -42.44 29.17
C CYS A 273 1.21 -40.98 29.01
N LEU A 274 0.94 -40.51 27.77
CA LEU A 274 0.51 -39.14 27.48
C LEU A 274 -0.90 -38.86 28.04
N LYS A 275 -1.83 -39.79 27.88
CA LYS A 275 -3.17 -39.72 28.50
C LYS A 275 -3.11 -39.62 30.02
N SER A 276 -2.20 -40.36 30.68
CA SER A 276 -2.00 -40.30 32.13
C SER A 276 -1.41 -38.98 32.58
N ALA A 277 -0.81 -38.20 31.66
CA ALA A 277 -0.27 -36.87 31.88
C ALA A 277 -1.22 -35.74 31.41
N GLU A 278 -2.47 -36.09 31.04
CA GLU A 278 -3.49 -35.16 30.52
C GLU A 278 -3.04 -34.38 29.26
N VAL A 279 -2.21 -34.99 28.42
CA VAL A 279 -1.76 -34.42 27.13
C VAL A 279 -2.55 -35.12 26.04
N GLU A 280 -3.42 -34.38 25.36
CA GLU A 280 -4.34 -34.92 24.35
C GLU A 280 -4.01 -34.44 22.90
N THR A 281 -3.39 -33.27 22.76
CA THR A 281 -3.13 -32.64 21.47
C THR A 281 -1.62 -32.49 21.19
N LEU A 282 -1.26 -32.36 19.91
CA LEU A 282 0.11 -32.06 19.52
C LEU A 282 0.60 -30.72 20.07
N GLY A 283 -0.30 -29.72 20.15
CA GLY A 283 0.02 -28.41 20.72
C GLY A 283 0.45 -28.48 22.17
N GLU A 284 -0.24 -29.30 22.99
CA GLU A 284 0.13 -29.53 24.38
C GLU A 284 1.47 -30.28 24.50
N LEU A 285 1.71 -31.24 23.62
CA LEU A 285 2.94 -32.02 23.61
C LEU A 285 4.17 -31.17 23.32
N VAL A 286 4.10 -30.27 22.35
CA VAL A 286 5.22 -29.42 21.88
C VAL A 286 5.69 -28.43 22.93
N VAL A 287 4.83 -28.01 23.86
CA VAL A 287 5.19 -27.10 24.98
C VAL A 287 6.16 -27.74 25.96
N PHE A 288 6.09 -29.07 26.14
CA PHE A 288 6.95 -29.76 27.09
C PHE A 288 8.40 -29.87 26.59
N ASN A 289 9.33 -29.77 27.52
CA ASN A 289 10.75 -30.08 27.25
C ASN A 289 11.02 -31.59 27.39
N LYS A 290 12.03 -32.11 26.69
CA LYS A 290 12.44 -33.52 26.75
C LYS A 290 12.73 -34.00 28.17
N THR A 291 13.22 -33.11 29.03
CA THR A 291 13.51 -33.40 30.44
C THR A 291 12.26 -33.58 31.30
N ASP A 292 11.16 -32.91 30.95
CA ASP A 292 9.91 -32.97 31.72
C ASP A 292 9.10 -34.21 31.36
N LEU A 293 9.15 -34.64 30.10
CA LEU A 293 8.54 -35.88 29.63
C LEU A 293 9.15 -37.13 30.27
N LEU A 294 10.45 -37.10 30.55
CA LEU A 294 11.13 -38.20 31.27
C LEU A 294 10.72 -38.35 32.74
N LYS A 295 10.04 -37.34 33.34
CA LYS A 295 9.51 -37.38 34.67
C LYS A 295 8.15 -38.11 34.76
N PHE A 296 7.49 -38.35 33.61
CA PHE A 296 6.21 -39.02 33.58
C PHE A 296 6.32 -40.50 33.96
N ARG A 297 5.34 -40.99 34.70
CA ARG A 297 5.29 -42.37 35.17
C ARG A 297 5.23 -43.34 33.98
N ASN A 298 6.12 -44.33 33.93
CA ASN A 298 6.24 -45.34 32.88
C ASN A 298 6.67 -44.82 31.50
N PHE A 299 7.16 -43.58 31.37
CA PHE A 299 7.69 -43.01 30.14
C PHE A 299 9.19 -43.35 29.98
N GLY A 300 9.54 -44.05 28.91
CA GLY A 300 10.91 -44.53 28.68
C GLY A 300 11.62 -43.83 27.54
N LYS A 301 12.93 -44.02 27.45
CA LYS A 301 13.75 -43.44 26.36
C LYS A 301 13.27 -43.84 24.96
N LYS A 302 12.73 -45.07 24.78
CA LYS A 302 12.18 -45.51 23.49
C LYS A 302 10.95 -44.72 23.08
N SER A 303 10.04 -44.42 24.01
CA SER A 303 8.87 -43.60 23.72
C SER A 303 9.24 -42.13 23.44
N LEU A 304 10.33 -41.62 24.06
CA LEU A 304 10.84 -40.30 23.76
C LEU A 304 11.40 -40.21 22.32
N THR A 305 12.15 -41.25 21.89
CA THR A 305 12.69 -41.30 20.51
C THR A 305 11.55 -41.36 19.49
N GLU A 306 10.51 -42.15 19.76
CA GLU A 306 9.32 -42.27 18.91
C GLU A 306 8.60 -40.93 18.75
N LEU A 307 8.46 -40.16 19.83
CA LEU A 307 7.85 -38.81 19.78
C LEU A 307 8.78 -37.79 19.11
N ASP A 308 10.07 -37.88 19.30
CA ASP A 308 11.08 -37.02 18.64
C ASP A 308 11.06 -37.20 17.11
N ASP A 309 11.01 -38.47 16.67
CA ASP A 309 10.92 -38.82 15.25
C ASP A 309 9.59 -38.35 14.63
N LEU A 310 8.48 -38.49 15.37
CA LEU A 310 7.17 -38.01 14.92
C LEU A 310 7.13 -36.49 14.78
N LEU A 311 7.64 -35.76 15.80
CA LEU A 311 7.68 -34.29 15.72
C LEU A 311 8.63 -33.80 14.62
N ALA A 312 9.79 -34.45 14.44
CA ALA A 312 10.72 -34.12 13.36
C ALA A 312 10.10 -34.33 11.96
N ASN A 313 9.33 -35.41 11.75
CA ASN A 313 8.59 -35.66 10.50
C ASN A 313 7.51 -34.62 10.22
N LEU A 314 6.96 -33.99 11.26
CA LEU A 314 5.94 -32.95 11.16
C LEU A 314 6.55 -31.52 11.18
N GLY A 315 7.87 -31.39 11.21
CA GLY A 315 8.56 -30.11 11.28
C GLY A 315 8.44 -29.38 12.61
N LEU A 316 8.10 -30.13 13.69
CA LEU A 316 7.91 -29.61 15.06
C LEU A 316 9.11 -29.95 15.95
N SER A 317 9.24 -29.25 17.08
CA SER A 317 10.28 -29.52 18.10
C SER A 317 9.74 -29.34 19.51
N PHE A 318 10.31 -30.07 20.47
CA PHE A 318 9.97 -29.89 21.87
C PHE A 318 10.41 -28.52 22.40
N GLY A 319 9.61 -27.90 23.27
CA GLY A 319 9.88 -26.57 23.83
C GLY A 319 9.57 -25.43 22.87
N MET A 320 8.71 -25.66 21.88
CA MET A 320 8.31 -24.65 20.90
C MET A 320 7.32 -23.67 21.52
N ASP A 321 7.49 -22.37 21.26
CA ASP A 321 6.55 -21.34 21.69
C ASP A 321 5.31 -21.33 20.78
N ILE A 322 4.19 -21.79 21.31
CA ILE A 322 2.90 -21.86 20.62
C ILE A 322 2.02 -20.62 20.80
N SER A 323 2.46 -19.62 21.56
CA SER A 323 1.70 -18.38 21.80
C SER A 323 1.40 -17.62 20.49
N LYS A 324 2.25 -17.76 19.48
CA LYS A 324 2.05 -17.20 18.15
C LYS A 324 0.82 -17.77 17.42
N TYR A 325 0.42 -19.00 17.73
CA TYR A 325 -0.66 -19.71 17.04
C TYR A 325 -2.02 -19.59 17.74
N LYS A 326 -2.12 -18.88 18.89
CA LYS A 326 -3.36 -18.56 19.64
C LYS A 326 -4.33 -19.74 19.73
N LEU A 327 -3.89 -20.86 20.33
CA LEU A 327 -4.69 -22.08 20.46
C LEU A 327 -5.82 -21.97 21.49
N ASP A 328 -5.76 -20.98 22.41
CA ASP A 328 -6.62 -20.83 23.59
C ASP A 328 -7.82 -19.90 23.38
N LYS A 329 -8.47 -19.91 22.21
CA LYS A 329 -9.78 -19.25 22.08
C LYS A 329 -10.70 -20.05 21.17
N GLU A 330 -11.60 -20.84 21.78
CA GLU A 330 -12.96 -20.98 21.34
C GLU A 330 -13.81 -19.85 21.90
#